data_1f2104ef5948a243aa7f3a5f158471e8
#
_entry.id   1f2104ef5948a243aa7f3a5f158471e8
#
_cell.length_a   1.000
_cell.length_b   1.000
_cell.length_c   1.000
_cell.angle_alpha   90.00
_cell.angle_beta   90.00
_cell.angle_gamma   90.00
#
_symmetry.space_group_name_H-M   'P 1'
#
loop_
_entity.id
_entity.type
_entity.pdbx_description
1 polymer ?
#
loop_
_entity_poly.entity_id
_entity_poly.type
_entity_poly.pdbx_seq_one_letter_code
_entity_poly.pdbx_strand_id
1 'polypeptide(L)'
;SDSSALVKMYLAGQFGQHPDDVNAYAASSFYAVDRYASYKTGWGEFYREGGLVLSDRYTTSNAVHQCSKLPPMHWDGFLNWLFDFEYKKFGIPAPDAVVYLAVDPEVSQRLITERYHGDESKRDIQERDAEYLARSRAAAEYCARTLGWHRIECTVNVNGTKTMRPVEEINDEILAQLKTVL
;
A
#
# COMPACT_ATOMS: atom_id res chain seq x y z
N SER A 1 15.97 -7.78 5.57
CA SER A 1 15.89 -9.22 5.90
C SER A 1 16.13 -10.05 4.65
N ASP A 2 16.52 -11.29 4.79
CA ASP A 2 16.72 -12.21 3.67
C ASP A 2 15.38 -12.54 2.99
N SER A 3 14.29 -12.52 3.74
CA SER A 3 12.93 -12.74 3.23
C SER A 3 12.48 -11.69 2.22
N SER A 4 13.04 -10.48 2.25
CA SER A 4 12.73 -9.40 1.30
C SER A 4 13.56 -9.42 0.00
N ALA A 5 14.40 -10.45 -0.21
CA ALA A 5 15.29 -10.50 -1.38
C ALA A 5 14.53 -10.40 -2.71
N LEU A 6 13.45 -11.18 -2.89
CA LEU A 6 12.62 -11.14 -4.10
C LEU A 6 11.93 -9.79 -4.30
N VAL A 7 11.49 -9.14 -3.22
CA VAL A 7 10.91 -7.79 -3.27
C VAL A 7 11.96 -6.79 -3.77
N LYS A 8 13.18 -6.84 -3.24
CA LYS A 8 14.28 -5.97 -3.67
C LYS A 8 14.65 -6.18 -5.13
N MET A 9 14.73 -7.44 -5.57
CA MET A 9 15.01 -7.78 -6.97
C MET A 9 13.92 -7.24 -7.90
N TYR A 10 12.65 -7.39 -7.51
CA TYR A 10 11.51 -6.87 -8.26
C TYR A 10 11.57 -5.35 -8.39
N LEU A 11 11.71 -4.63 -7.27
CA LEU A 11 11.75 -3.16 -7.27
C LEU A 11 12.98 -2.59 -7.98
N ALA A 12 14.10 -3.33 -8.00
CA ALA A 12 15.29 -3.00 -8.76
C ALA A 12 15.17 -3.31 -10.27
N GLY A 13 14.04 -3.84 -10.74
CA GLY A 13 13.80 -4.14 -12.14
C GLY A 13 14.52 -5.39 -12.67
N GLN A 14 14.94 -6.32 -11.78
CA GLN A 14 15.64 -7.54 -12.22
C GLN A 14 14.71 -8.55 -12.89
N PHE A 15 13.40 -8.44 -12.69
CA PHE A 15 12.37 -9.29 -13.33
C PHE A 15 11.64 -8.60 -14.48
N GLY A 16 12.09 -7.38 -14.88
CA GLY A 16 11.51 -6.54 -15.90
C GLY A 16 11.61 -5.07 -15.54
N GLN A 17 11.54 -4.19 -16.55
CA GLN A 17 11.75 -2.76 -16.36
C GLN A 17 10.46 -2.00 -16.02
N HIS A 18 9.31 -2.66 -16.19
CA HIS A 18 8.00 -2.11 -15.86
C HIS A 18 7.32 -2.92 -14.74
N PRO A 19 6.51 -2.30 -13.89
CA PRO A 19 5.76 -3.02 -12.85
C PRO A 19 4.90 -4.16 -13.39
N ASP A 20 4.38 -4.03 -14.60
CA ASP A 20 3.50 -4.98 -15.26
C ASP A 20 4.24 -6.22 -15.83
N ASP A 21 5.58 -6.20 -15.91
CA ASP A 21 6.39 -7.34 -16.37
C ASP A 21 6.29 -8.53 -15.39
N VAL A 22 5.94 -8.27 -14.13
CA VAL A 22 5.63 -9.30 -13.13
C VAL A 22 4.15 -9.29 -12.85
N ASN A 23 3.46 -10.40 -13.12
CA ASN A 23 2.01 -10.49 -12.91
C ASN A 23 1.61 -10.27 -11.44
N ALA A 24 0.34 -9.90 -11.22
CA ALA A 24 -0.20 -9.54 -9.92
C ALA A 24 -0.01 -10.64 -8.85
N TYR A 25 -0.18 -11.90 -9.22
CA TYR A 25 -0.09 -13.03 -8.30
C TYR A 25 1.35 -13.32 -7.86
N ALA A 26 2.29 -13.31 -8.81
CA ALA A 26 3.71 -13.51 -8.51
C ALA A 26 4.26 -12.36 -7.64
N ALA A 27 3.99 -11.11 -7.99
CA ALA A 27 4.41 -9.97 -7.18
C ALA A 27 3.79 -10.00 -5.77
N SER A 28 2.50 -10.35 -5.63
CA SER A 28 1.86 -10.52 -4.32
C SER A 28 2.58 -11.56 -3.47
N SER A 29 3.00 -12.67 -4.09
CA SER A 29 3.67 -13.76 -3.37
C SER A 29 5.00 -13.31 -2.78
N PHE A 30 5.78 -12.47 -3.47
CA PHE A 30 7.05 -11.95 -2.94
C PHE A 30 6.84 -11.15 -1.65
N TYR A 31 5.86 -10.26 -1.64
CA TYR A 31 5.50 -9.47 -0.45
C TYR A 31 4.87 -10.32 0.64
N ALA A 32 4.05 -11.32 0.28
CA ALA A 32 3.40 -12.19 1.25
C ALA A 32 4.40 -13.04 2.03
N VAL A 33 5.43 -13.58 1.37
CA VAL A 33 6.50 -14.36 2.03
C VAL A 33 7.28 -13.49 3.01
N ASP A 34 7.65 -12.27 2.63
CA ASP A 34 8.37 -11.35 3.52
C ASP A 34 7.50 -10.97 4.74
N ARG A 35 6.23 -10.70 4.52
CA ARG A 35 5.25 -10.39 5.56
C ARG A 35 5.04 -11.55 6.54
N TYR A 36 4.91 -12.77 6.01
CA TYR A 36 4.81 -13.98 6.82
C TYR A 36 6.05 -14.17 7.70
N ALA A 37 7.26 -14.00 7.13
CA ALA A 37 8.50 -14.11 7.88
C ALA A 37 8.55 -13.06 9.00
N SER A 38 8.21 -11.80 8.70
CA SER A 38 8.13 -10.72 9.68
C SER A 38 7.14 -11.03 10.82
N TYR A 39 5.95 -11.54 10.48
CA TYR A 39 4.95 -11.97 11.47
C TYR A 39 5.50 -13.07 12.38
N LYS A 40 6.12 -14.10 11.81
CA LYS A 40 6.59 -15.27 12.57
C LYS A 40 7.80 -14.97 13.45
N THR A 41 8.70 -14.09 13.01
CA THR A 41 9.98 -13.83 13.71
C THR A 41 10.02 -12.51 14.47
N GLY A 42 9.06 -11.62 14.24
CA GLY A 42 9.04 -10.28 14.81
C GLY A 42 7.85 -10.02 15.71
N TRP A 43 6.74 -9.60 15.14
CA TRP A 43 5.65 -8.99 15.88
C TRP A 43 4.49 -9.93 16.24
N GLY A 44 4.45 -11.16 15.72
CA GLY A 44 3.29 -12.03 15.85
C GLY A 44 3.02 -12.52 17.27
N GLU A 45 4.02 -12.68 18.12
CA GLU A 45 3.84 -13.02 19.53
C GLU A 45 3.22 -11.86 20.29
N PHE A 46 3.80 -10.67 20.17
CA PHE A 46 3.28 -9.44 20.76
C PHE A 46 1.81 -9.17 20.37
N TYR A 47 1.46 -9.38 19.10
CA TYR A 47 0.07 -9.22 18.64
C TYR A 47 -0.87 -10.24 19.28
N ARG A 48 -0.47 -11.52 19.38
CA ARG A 48 -1.31 -12.58 20.02
C ARG A 48 -1.52 -12.37 21.53
N GLU A 49 -0.61 -11.66 22.16
CA GLU A 49 -0.71 -11.24 23.57
C GLU A 49 -1.58 -9.99 23.78
N GLY A 50 -2.21 -9.48 22.71
CA GLY A 50 -3.08 -8.31 22.75
C GLY A 50 -2.35 -6.99 22.51
N GLY A 51 -1.12 -7.02 22.02
CA GLY A 51 -0.36 -5.83 21.69
C GLY A 51 -0.92 -5.12 20.46
N LEU A 52 -0.91 -3.78 20.49
CA LEU A 52 -1.26 -2.95 19.34
C LEU A 52 -0.12 -2.87 18.35
N VAL A 53 -0.37 -3.28 17.10
CA VAL A 53 0.61 -3.20 16.01
C VAL A 53 0.15 -2.18 14.97
N LEU A 54 0.93 -1.11 14.80
CA LEU A 54 0.76 -0.16 13.71
C LEU A 54 1.72 -0.53 12.56
N SER A 55 1.17 -0.85 11.40
CA SER A 55 1.96 -1.22 10.22
C SER A 55 1.89 -0.13 9.16
N ASP A 56 3.04 0.43 8.80
CA ASP A 56 3.16 1.22 7.57
C ASP A 56 3.26 0.26 6.37
N ARG A 57 2.17 0.12 5.65
CA ARG A 57 1.86 -0.86 4.62
C ARG A 57 1.67 -2.28 5.18
N TYR A 58 0.73 -2.99 4.58
CA TYR A 58 0.40 -4.37 4.93
C TYR A 58 -0.13 -5.10 3.67
N THR A 59 -0.92 -6.17 3.82
CA THR A 59 -1.59 -6.88 2.70
C THR A 59 -2.40 -5.93 1.81
N THR A 60 -2.93 -4.85 2.39
CA THR A 60 -3.66 -3.80 1.69
C THR A 60 -2.84 -3.09 0.61
N SER A 61 -1.52 -3.01 0.76
CA SER A 61 -0.64 -2.52 -0.33
C SER A 61 -0.64 -3.46 -1.54
N ASN A 62 -0.67 -4.79 -1.33
CA ASN A 62 -0.86 -5.74 -2.42
C ASN A 62 -2.23 -5.55 -3.09
N ALA A 63 -3.30 -5.34 -2.31
CA ALA A 63 -4.63 -5.05 -2.85
C ALA A 63 -4.58 -3.86 -3.83
N VAL A 64 -3.95 -2.76 -3.45
CA VAL A 64 -3.83 -1.56 -4.28
C VAL A 64 -2.94 -1.78 -5.50
N HIS A 65 -1.68 -2.17 -5.26
CA HIS A 65 -0.66 -2.21 -6.30
C HIS A 65 -0.83 -3.36 -7.28
N GLN A 66 -1.45 -4.45 -6.89
CA GLN A 66 -1.61 -5.58 -7.80
C GLN A 66 -2.97 -5.55 -8.51
N CYS A 67 -4.04 -5.01 -7.90
CA CYS A 67 -5.27 -4.70 -8.63
C CYS A 67 -4.99 -3.75 -9.81
N SER A 68 -4.09 -2.78 -9.66
CA SER A 68 -3.75 -1.83 -10.73
C SER A 68 -3.19 -2.48 -12.01
N LYS A 69 -2.69 -3.70 -11.92
CA LYS A 69 -2.19 -4.51 -13.05
C LYS A 69 -3.28 -5.30 -13.76
N LEU A 70 -4.49 -5.33 -13.20
CA LEU A 70 -5.60 -6.14 -13.69
C LEU A 70 -6.73 -5.23 -14.20
N PRO A 71 -7.48 -5.68 -15.22
CA PRO A 71 -8.73 -5.02 -15.58
C PRO A 71 -9.68 -4.92 -14.37
N PRO A 72 -10.40 -3.79 -14.19
CA PRO A 72 -11.28 -3.58 -13.02
C PRO A 72 -12.30 -4.70 -12.77
N MET A 73 -12.78 -5.36 -13.81
CA MET A 73 -13.70 -6.49 -13.71
C MET A 73 -13.10 -7.72 -12.99
N HIS A 74 -11.79 -7.79 -12.82
CA HIS A 74 -11.10 -8.88 -12.14
C HIS A 74 -10.67 -8.53 -10.70
N TRP A 75 -10.90 -7.31 -10.24
CA TRP A 75 -10.44 -6.85 -8.93
C TRP A 75 -11.05 -7.65 -7.77
N ASP A 76 -12.35 -7.89 -7.79
CA ASP A 76 -13.01 -8.68 -6.74
C ASP A 76 -12.46 -10.10 -6.65
N GLY A 77 -12.27 -10.75 -7.81
CA GLY A 77 -11.68 -12.09 -7.86
C GLY A 77 -10.27 -12.13 -7.30
N PHE A 78 -9.46 -11.13 -7.65
CA PHE A 78 -8.09 -11.00 -7.13
C PHE A 78 -8.07 -10.70 -5.61
N LEU A 79 -8.90 -9.79 -5.13
CA LEU A 79 -9.00 -9.46 -3.70
C LEU A 79 -9.41 -10.68 -2.87
N ASN A 80 -10.39 -11.46 -3.34
CA ASN A 80 -10.80 -12.70 -2.70
C ASN A 80 -9.66 -13.72 -2.63
N TRP A 81 -8.90 -13.87 -3.73
CA TRP A 81 -7.72 -14.73 -3.76
C TRP A 81 -6.63 -14.24 -2.79
N LEU A 82 -6.32 -12.94 -2.79
CA LEU A 82 -5.27 -12.35 -1.97
C LEU A 82 -5.55 -12.55 -0.48
N PHE A 83 -6.77 -12.29 -0.05
CA PHE A 83 -7.15 -12.42 1.36
C PHE A 83 -7.26 -13.89 1.81
N ASP A 84 -7.71 -14.79 0.92
CA ASP A 84 -7.65 -16.23 1.19
C ASP A 84 -6.20 -16.69 1.31
N PHE A 85 -5.32 -16.24 0.42
CA PHE A 85 -3.91 -16.61 0.41
C PHE A 85 -3.18 -16.14 1.67
N GLU A 86 -3.26 -14.84 2.00
CA GLU A 86 -2.50 -14.28 3.12
C GLU A 86 -3.18 -14.55 4.48
N TYR A 87 -4.49 -14.36 4.60
CA TYR A 87 -5.14 -14.47 5.91
C TYR A 87 -5.50 -15.91 6.27
N LYS A 88 -5.96 -16.72 5.29
CA LYS A 88 -6.38 -18.11 5.60
C LYS A 88 -5.27 -19.13 5.40
N LYS A 89 -4.52 -19.06 4.27
CA LYS A 89 -3.50 -20.07 3.96
C LYS A 89 -2.18 -19.78 4.67
N PHE A 90 -1.70 -18.55 4.65
CA PHE A 90 -0.52 -18.14 5.42
C PHE A 90 -0.85 -17.92 6.91
N GLY A 91 -2.08 -17.59 7.23
CA GLY A 91 -2.54 -17.41 8.61
C GLY A 91 -1.97 -16.18 9.29
N ILE A 92 -1.62 -15.14 8.52
CA ILE A 92 -1.32 -13.84 9.12
C ILE A 92 -2.65 -13.13 9.47
N PRO A 93 -2.71 -12.32 10.54
CA PRO A 93 -3.95 -11.68 10.92
C PRO A 93 -4.42 -10.66 9.88
N ALA A 94 -5.73 -10.59 9.65
CA ALA A 94 -6.31 -9.47 8.92
C ALA A 94 -6.20 -8.20 9.79
N PRO A 95 -6.04 -7.00 9.19
CA PRO A 95 -6.02 -5.77 9.97
C PRO A 95 -7.40 -5.49 10.58
N ASP A 96 -7.44 -5.03 11.83
CA ASP A 96 -8.67 -4.62 12.52
C ASP A 96 -9.20 -3.29 11.96
N ALA A 97 -8.29 -2.40 11.52
CA ALA A 97 -8.61 -1.17 10.81
C ALA A 97 -7.57 -0.85 9.75
N VAL A 98 -8.01 -0.18 8.70
CA VAL A 98 -7.13 0.32 7.63
C VAL A 98 -7.37 1.80 7.42
N VAL A 99 -6.31 2.58 7.48
CA VAL A 99 -6.32 4.00 7.13
C VAL A 99 -5.68 4.18 5.75
N TYR A 100 -6.43 4.74 4.84
CA TYR A 100 -5.94 5.12 3.51
C TYR A 100 -5.72 6.63 3.43
N LEU A 101 -4.48 7.04 3.34
CA LEU A 101 -4.08 8.45 3.17
C LEU A 101 -4.16 8.82 1.68
N ALA A 102 -5.25 9.47 1.30
CA ALA A 102 -5.50 9.88 -0.08
C ALA A 102 -4.76 11.19 -0.38
N VAL A 103 -3.70 11.10 -1.17
CA VAL A 103 -2.92 12.26 -1.63
C VAL A 103 -3.20 12.52 -3.10
N ASP A 104 -3.40 13.79 -3.47
CA ASP A 104 -3.58 14.16 -4.87
C ASP A 104 -2.35 13.77 -5.73
N PRO A 105 -2.53 13.28 -6.96
CA PRO A 105 -1.42 12.84 -7.80
C PRO A 105 -0.35 13.90 -8.06
N GLU A 106 -0.75 15.16 -8.28
CA GLU A 106 0.19 16.26 -8.52
C GLU A 106 1.04 16.53 -7.29
N VAL A 107 0.41 16.50 -6.10
CA VAL A 107 1.11 16.68 -4.83
C VAL A 107 2.03 15.49 -4.56
N SER A 108 1.56 14.27 -4.79
CA SER A 108 2.36 13.05 -4.62
C SER A 108 3.61 13.05 -5.51
N GLN A 109 3.48 13.41 -6.79
CA GLN A 109 4.63 13.50 -7.70
C GLN A 109 5.66 14.56 -7.27
N ARG A 110 5.17 15.72 -6.80
CA ARG A 110 6.04 16.76 -6.24
C ARG A 110 6.81 16.24 -5.02
N LEU A 111 6.14 15.59 -4.09
CA LEU A 111 6.77 15.03 -2.88
C LEU A 111 7.80 13.94 -3.21
N ILE A 112 7.54 13.09 -4.21
CA ILE A 112 8.51 12.08 -4.68
C ILE A 112 9.75 12.80 -5.25
N THR A 113 9.57 13.82 -6.09
CA THR A 113 10.67 14.60 -6.66
C THR A 113 11.51 15.28 -5.57
N GLU A 114 10.85 15.88 -4.58
CA GLU A 114 11.53 16.52 -3.44
C GLU A 114 12.30 15.51 -2.58
N ARG A 115 11.75 14.32 -2.32
CA ARG A 115 12.40 13.23 -1.57
C ARG A 115 13.75 12.86 -2.15
N TYR A 116 13.86 12.79 -3.46
CA TYR A 116 15.07 12.40 -4.17
C TYR A 116 15.90 13.60 -4.66
N HIS A 117 15.55 14.83 -4.25
CA HIS A 117 16.22 16.06 -4.70
C HIS A 117 16.34 16.17 -6.23
N GLY A 118 15.32 15.69 -6.95
CA GLY A 118 15.30 15.66 -8.41
C GLY A 118 16.10 14.50 -9.05
N ASP A 119 16.71 13.63 -8.29
CA ASP A 119 17.47 12.49 -8.80
C ASP A 119 16.55 11.32 -9.16
N GLU A 120 16.12 11.27 -10.41
CA GLU A 120 15.24 10.23 -10.96
C GLU A 120 15.83 8.82 -10.88
N SER A 121 17.16 8.67 -10.80
CA SER A 121 17.83 7.36 -10.75
C SER A 121 17.54 6.60 -9.45
N LYS A 122 17.12 7.30 -8.40
CA LYS A 122 16.79 6.73 -7.09
C LYS A 122 15.38 6.19 -6.98
N ARG A 123 14.50 6.52 -7.94
CA ARG A 123 13.14 5.99 -7.98
C ARG A 123 13.17 4.51 -8.35
N ASP A 124 12.32 3.72 -7.71
CA ASP A 124 12.09 2.34 -8.12
C ASP A 124 11.23 2.24 -9.40
N ILE A 125 11.01 1.03 -9.90
CA ILE A 125 10.23 0.82 -11.13
C ILE A 125 8.77 1.29 -11.01
N GLN A 126 8.20 1.30 -9.82
CA GLN A 126 6.83 1.74 -9.58
C GLN A 126 6.74 3.27 -9.54
N GLU A 127 7.69 3.92 -8.87
CA GLU A 127 7.75 5.39 -8.73
C GLU A 127 8.07 6.11 -10.05
N ARG A 128 8.72 5.41 -11.00
CA ARG A 128 9.03 5.95 -12.35
C ARG A 128 7.85 5.91 -13.30
N ASP A 129 6.87 5.05 -13.05
CA ASP A 129 5.73 4.82 -13.94
C ASP A 129 4.50 5.60 -13.47
N ALA A 130 4.31 6.79 -14.03
CA ALA A 130 3.20 7.68 -13.67
C ALA A 130 1.82 7.08 -14.01
N GLU A 131 1.73 6.30 -15.09
CA GLU A 131 0.49 5.63 -15.48
C GLU A 131 0.14 4.51 -14.49
N TYR A 132 1.14 3.72 -14.09
CA TYR A 132 0.98 2.74 -13.02
C TYR A 132 0.52 3.38 -11.71
N LEU A 133 1.11 4.52 -11.30
CA LEU A 133 0.69 5.24 -10.10
C LEU A 133 -0.76 5.74 -10.19
N ALA A 134 -1.19 6.21 -11.35
CA ALA A 134 -2.58 6.63 -11.58
C ALA A 134 -3.55 5.44 -11.46
N ARG A 135 -3.22 4.30 -12.08
CA ARG A 135 -4.00 3.05 -11.95
C ARG A 135 -4.02 2.55 -10.51
N SER A 136 -2.88 2.62 -9.79
CA SER A 136 -2.79 2.24 -8.38
C SER A 136 -3.68 3.10 -7.50
N ARG A 137 -3.77 4.42 -7.76
CA ARG A 137 -4.71 5.30 -7.08
C ARG A 137 -6.17 4.89 -7.33
N ALA A 138 -6.54 4.60 -8.57
CA ALA A 138 -7.91 4.15 -8.88
C ALA A 138 -8.25 2.85 -8.13
N ALA A 139 -7.30 1.91 -8.07
CA ALA A 139 -7.44 0.69 -7.29
C ALA A 139 -7.56 0.96 -5.78
N ALA A 140 -6.79 1.91 -5.24
CA ALA A 140 -6.86 2.31 -3.82
C ALA A 140 -8.23 2.89 -3.45
N GLU A 141 -8.77 3.79 -4.29
CA GLU A 141 -10.11 4.36 -4.08
C GLU A 141 -11.21 3.28 -4.15
N TYR A 142 -11.06 2.33 -5.07
CA TYR A 142 -11.94 1.17 -5.15
C TYR A 142 -11.88 0.32 -3.88
N CYS A 143 -10.67 -0.08 -3.45
CA CYS A 143 -10.46 -0.88 -2.26
C CYS A 143 -10.99 -0.16 -1.01
N ALA A 144 -10.68 1.12 -0.84
CA ALA A 144 -11.14 1.90 0.31
C ALA A 144 -12.68 1.88 0.42
N ARG A 145 -13.37 2.12 -0.69
CA ARG A 145 -14.83 2.10 -0.72
C ARG A 145 -15.43 0.71 -0.51
N THR A 146 -14.88 -0.32 -1.18
CA THR A 146 -15.45 -1.68 -1.20
C THR A 146 -15.14 -2.44 0.09
N LEU A 147 -13.96 -2.19 0.68
CA LEU A 147 -13.48 -2.88 1.88
C LEU A 147 -13.68 -2.08 3.17
N GLY A 148 -14.31 -0.91 3.09
CA GLY A 148 -14.64 -0.09 4.26
C GLY A 148 -13.43 0.53 4.96
N TRP A 149 -12.38 0.91 4.22
CA TRP A 149 -11.22 1.57 4.81
C TRP A 149 -11.53 3.01 5.23
N HIS A 150 -10.89 3.48 6.28
CA HIS A 150 -10.94 4.87 6.71
C HIS A 150 -10.12 5.73 5.73
N ARG A 151 -10.81 6.39 4.81
CA ARG A 151 -10.18 7.25 3.82
C ARG A 151 -10.01 8.66 4.38
N ILE A 152 -8.76 9.11 4.46
CA ILE A 152 -8.39 10.45 4.91
C ILE A 152 -7.91 11.27 3.70
N GLU A 153 -8.56 12.38 3.40
CA GLU A 153 -8.09 13.31 2.38
C GLU A 153 -6.91 14.12 2.93
N CYS A 154 -5.74 13.93 2.33
CA CYS A 154 -4.51 14.57 2.80
C CYS A 154 -4.18 15.86 2.06
N THR A 155 -4.96 16.25 1.05
CA THR A 155 -4.72 17.45 0.24
C THR A 155 -5.86 18.42 0.33
N VAL A 156 -5.54 19.71 0.13
CA VAL A 156 -6.50 20.82 0.11
C VAL A 156 -6.16 21.77 -1.04
N ASN A 157 -7.18 22.40 -1.61
CA ASN A 157 -6.99 23.43 -2.62
C ASN A 157 -6.92 24.82 -1.94
N VAL A 158 -5.77 25.46 -2.04
CA VAL A 158 -5.55 26.83 -1.54
C VAL A 158 -5.28 27.74 -2.74
N ASN A 159 -6.19 28.64 -3.02
CA ASN A 159 -6.09 29.61 -4.14
C ASN A 159 -5.79 28.97 -5.50
N GLY A 160 -6.42 27.83 -5.80
CA GLY A 160 -6.23 27.10 -7.07
C GLY A 160 -5.03 26.14 -7.08
N THR A 161 -4.24 26.10 -6.01
CA THR A 161 -3.08 25.20 -5.88
C THR A 161 -3.38 24.10 -4.87
N LYS A 162 -3.14 22.86 -5.27
CA LYS A 162 -3.26 21.70 -4.37
C LYS A 162 -2.00 21.56 -3.50
N THR A 163 -2.22 21.49 -2.19
CA THR A 163 -1.15 21.37 -1.18
C THR A 163 -1.50 20.28 -0.17
N MET A 164 -0.50 19.82 0.57
CA MET A 164 -0.74 18.93 1.72
C MET A 164 -1.46 19.71 2.83
N ARG A 165 -2.38 19.05 3.50
CA ARG A 165 -2.92 19.49 4.79
C ARG A 165 -1.83 19.41 5.86
N PRO A 166 -1.92 20.22 6.95
CA PRO A 166 -1.05 20.06 8.11
C PRO A 166 -1.08 18.62 8.66
N VAL A 167 0.08 18.13 9.06
CA VAL A 167 0.23 16.75 9.59
C VAL A 167 -0.62 16.56 10.84
N GLU A 168 -0.71 17.58 11.68
CA GLU A 168 -1.49 17.57 12.92
C GLU A 168 -2.99 17.37 12.63
N GLU A 169 -3.54 18.07 11.65
CA GLU A 169 -4.95 17.94 11.26
C GLU A 169 -5.27 16.53 10.72
N ILE A 170 -4.36 15.99 9.90
CA ILE A 170 -4.49 14.63 9.38
C ILE A 170 -4.45 13.62 10.54
N ASN A 171 -3.52 13.79 11.46
CA ASN A 171 -3.37 12.93 12.63
C ASN A 171 -4.61 12.96 13.53
N ASP A 172 -5.13 14.15 13.81
CA ASP A 172 -6.34 14.31 14.64
C ASP A 172 -7.56 13.62 14.00
N GLU A 173 -7.71 13.71 12.68
CA GLU A 173 -8.76 13.02 11.94
C GLU A 173 -8.59 11.50 12.00
N ILE A 174 -7.37 10.98 11.84
CA ILE A 174 -7.07 9.55 11.99
C ILE A 174 -7.46 9.08 13.39
N LEU A 175 -7.01 9.77 14.44
CA LEU A 175 -7.31 9.42 15.81
C LEU A 175 -8.82 9.45 16.09
N ALA A 176 -9.55 10.44 15.55
CA ALA A 176 -10.99 10.52 15.70
C ALA A 176 -11.72 9.33 15.05
N GLN A 177 -11.27 8.89 13.88
CA GLN A 177 -11.87 7.73 13.19
C GLN A 177 -11.53 6.39 13.86
N LEU A 178 -10.33 6.26 14.45
CA LEU A 178 -9.90 5.02 15.09
C LEU A 178 -10.41 4.84 16.53
N LYS A 179 -10.93 5.88 17.16
CA LYS A 179 -11.49 5.80 18.55
C LYS A 179 -12.57 4.73 18.75
N THR A 180 -13.24 4.30 17.68
CA THR A 180 -14.27 3.26 17.72
C THR A 180 -13.70 1.86 17.50
N VAL A 181 -12.42 1.75 17.16
CA VAL A 181 -11.73 0.49 16.85
C VAL A 181 -10.73 0.12 17.95
N LEU A 182 -10.15 1.13 18.60
CA LEU A 182 -9.21 1.02 19.72
C LEU A 182 -9.94 1.09 21.06
#